data_7fb6c213a5a9cf5568de505747ff8c4d
#
_entry.id   7fb6c213a5a9cf5568de505747ff8c4d
#
_cell.length_a   1.000
_cell.length_b   1.000
_cell.length_c   1.000
_cell.angle_alpha   90.00
_cell.angle_beta   90.00
_cell.angle_gamma   90.00
#
_symmetry.space_group_name_H-M   'P 1'
#
loop_
_entity.id
_entity.type
_entity.pdbx_description
1 polymer ?
#
loop_
_entity_poly.entity_id
_entity_poly.type
_entity_poly.pdbx_seq_one_letter_code
_entity_poly.pdbx_strand_id
1 'polypeptide(L)'
;MKEKTNKSVGNIQRRGFDQLTWVNPKQVLINYRHLELNFLDSLDQKVRTLRTNKLKEWREARDAALFSYGMANEVLKTPVLVAKSEKSDYDFIMKWIIEEKEFYCPVQLKELPPDDINPNIQIENIFEKLKKYCGEHDLLVSIKINREIKSFDLNSFKNKENLKISELWYFGCLNPEQSKWFLYGSILESNPSQYDFAYPKGKQNYVLQ
;
A
#
# COMPACT_ATOMS: atom_id res chain seq x y z
N MET A 1 -10.35 -6.94 -28.83
CA MET A 1 -10.06 -6.10 -27.66
C MET A 1 -11.32 -6.11 -26.79
N LYS A 2 -11.34 -6.93 -25.74
CA LYS A 2 -12.50 -7.00 -24.83
C LYS A 2 -12.34 -5.89 -23.79
N GLU A 3 -13.32 -5.01 -23.72
CA GLU A 3 -13.47 -4.03 -22.65
C GLU A 3 -13.40 -4.74 -21.31
N LYS A 4 -12.35 -4.46 -20.53
CA LYS A 4 -12.33 -4.83 -19.11
C LYS A 4 -13.39 -3.95 -18.42
N THR A 5 -14.51 -4.56 -18.10
CA THR A 5 -15.56 -3.98 -17.29
C THR A 5 -14.93 -3.43 -16.01
N ASN A 6 -14.97 -2.10 -15.88
CA ASN A 6 -14.76 -1.40 -14.61
C ASN A 6 -15.77 -1.94 -13.60
N LYS A 7 -15.38 -2.95 -12.81
CA LYS A 7 -16.14 -3.31 -11.63
C LYS A 7 -16.07 -2.09 -10.70
N SER A 8 -17.23 -1.54 -10.43
CA SER A 8 -17.42 -0.43 -9.52
C SER A 8 -16.80 -0.76 -8.17
N VAL A 9 -15.65 -0.16 -7.88
CA VAL A 9 -15.20 0.01 -6.50
C VAL A 9 -16.32 0.81 -5.81
N GLY A 10 -16.90 0.24 -4.76
CA GLY A 10 -18.18 0.62 -4.21
C GLY A 10 -18.38 2.11 -3.97
N ASN A 11 -19.57 2.57 -4.22
CA ASN A 11 -20.06 3.90 -3.84
C ASN A 11 -20.20 3.96 -2.31
N ILE A 12 -19.09 4.12 -1.60
CA ILE A 12 -19.13 4.37 -0.15
C ILE A 12 -19.73 5.75 0.04
N GLN A 13 -20.74 5.83 0.89
CA GLN A 13 -21.38 7.09 1.24
C GLN A 13 -20.33 8.13 1.63
N ARG A 14 -20.29 9.25 0.91
CA ARG A 14 -19.36 10.40 1.06
C ARG A 14 -19.34 11.03 2.46
N ARG A 15 -20.22 10.62 3.38
CA ARG A 15 -20.36 11.21 4.71
C ARG A 15 -19.10 10.98 5.55
N GLY A 16 -18.30 12.02 5.70
CA GLY A 16 -17.14 12.08 6.57
C GLY A 16 -15.77 12.12 5.87
N PHE A 17 -15.70 12.04 4.54
CA PHE A 17 -14.42 12.17 3.82
C PHE A 17 -14.03 13.61 3.49
N ASP A 18 -14.98 14.54 3.54
CA ASP A 18 -14.75 15.97 3.23
C ASP A 18 -13.83 16.65 4.27
N GLN A 19 -13.68 16.07 5.45
CA GLN A 19 -12.82 16.59 6.53
C GLN A 19 -11.41 16.01 6.51
N LEU A 20 -11.11 15.07 5.60
CA LEU A 20 -9.81 14.42 5.54
C LEU A 20 -8.78 15.31 4.84
N THR A 21 -7.55 15.29 5.35
CA THR A 21 -6.41 15.94 4.68
C THR A 21 -5.87 15.02 3.59
N TRP A 22 -6.10 15.39 2.35
CA TRP A 22 -5.67 14.66 1.17
C TRP A 22 -4.27 15.08 0.75
N VAL A 23 -3.38 14.12 0.54
CA VAL A 23 -2.00 14.34 0.11
C VAL A 23 -1.67 13.56 -1.14
N ASN A 24 -0.74 14.08 -1.93
CA ASN A 24 -0.23 13.40 -3.12
C ASN A 24 0.82 12.36 -2.69
N PRO A 25 0.62 11.05 -2.96
CA PRO A 25 1.55 9.99 -2.54
C PRO A 25 2.95 10.17 -3.14
N LYS A 26 3.08 10.67 -4.38
CA LYS A 26 4.37 10.97 -4.98
C LYS A 26 5.15 12.01 -4.17
N GLN A 27 4.49 13.09 -3.75
CA GLN A 27 5.14 14.14 -2.95
C GLN A 27 5.54 13.62 -1.57
N VAL A 28 4.70 12.82 -0.94
CA VAL A 28 5.01 12.13 0.32
C VAL A 28 6.29 11.32 0.17
N LEU A 29 6.41 10.49 -0.85
CA LEU A 29 7.59 9.65 -1.09
C LEU A 29 8.85 10.46 -1.36
N ILE A 30 8.77 11.53 -2.15
CA ILE A 30 9.91 12.42 -2.39
C ILE A 30 10.42 13.04 -1.08
N ASN A 31 9.51 13.53 -0.24
CA ASN A 31 9.85 14.10 1.06
C ASN A 31 10.49 13.06 1.99
N TYR A 32 9.96 11.84 2.02
CA TYR A 32 10.54 10.73 2.79
C TYR A 32 11.95 10.38 2.33
N ARG A 33 12.18 10.27 1.03
CA ARG A 33 13.51 9.97 0.49
C ARG A 33 14.51 11.08 0.84
N HIS A 34 14.07 12.33 0.83
CA HIS A 34 14.90 13.45 1.25
C HIS A 34 15.28 13.34 2.73
N LEU A 35 14.32 12.99 3.60
CA LEU A 35 14.59 12.76 5.03
C LEU A 35 15.54 11.56 5.23
N GLU A 36 15.34 10.46 4.53
CA GLU A 36 16.21 9.29 4.59
C GLU A 36 17.66 9.67 4.24
N LEU A 37 17.88 10.33 3.12
CA LEU A 37 19.21 10.65 2.62
C LEU A 37 19.95 11.74 3.44
N ASN A 38 19.24 12.70 4.02
CA ASN A 38 19.89 13.81 4.68
C ASN A 38 19.95 13.72 6.21
N PHE A 39 19.07 12.94 6.81
CA PHE A 39 18.94 12.93 8.26
C PHE A 39 19.02 11.53 8.90
N LEU A 40 18.60 10.48 8.20
CA LEU A 40 18.50 9.16 8.80
C LEU A 40 19.79 8.33 8.68
N ASP A 41 20.67 8.61 7.74
CA ASP A 41 21.89 7.83 7.52
C ASP A 41 22.87 7.87 8.70
N SER A 42 22.82 8.93 9.51
CA SER A 42 23.64 9.08 10.72
C SER A 42 23.02 8.48 11.98
N LEU A 43 21.79 7.95 11.89
CA LEU A 43 21.04 7.47 13.04
C LEU A 43 21.12 5.95 13.19
N ASP A 44 20.75 5.49 14.40
CA ASP A 44 20.60 4.06 14.69
C ASP A 44 19.72 3.35 13.65
N GLN A 45 20.06 2.11 13.31
CA GLN A 45 19.36 1.32 12.29
C GLN A 45 17.84 1.21 12.53
N LYS A 46 17.40 1.09 13.78
CA LYS A 46 15.96 1.02 14.12
C LYS A 46 15.25 2.34 13.82
N VAL A 47 15.91 3.46 14.03
CA VAL A 47 15.38 4.79 13.68
C VAL A 47 15.36 4.96 12.17
N ARG A 48 16.45 4.62 11.49
CA ARG A 48 16.59 4.70 10.04
C ARG A 48 15.55 3.85 9.30
N THR A 49 15.22 2.69 9.82
CA THR A 49 14.18 1.80 9.26
C THR A 49 12.77 2.13 9.74
N LEU A 50 12.58 3.20 10.51
CA LEU A 50 11.29 3.60 11.12
C LEU A 50 10.68 2.51 12.01
N ARG A 51 11.51 1.66 12.64
CA ARG A 51 11.07 0.51 13.45
C ARG A 51 10.83 0.83 14.93
N THR A 52 11.02 2.09 15.35
CA THR A 52 10.66 2.52 16.69
C THR A 52 9.16 2.81 16.79
N ASN A 53 8.58 2.61 17.97
CA ASN A 53 7.14 2.87 18.18
C ASN A 53 6.74 4.31 17.85
N LYS A 54 7.61 5.28 18.12
CA LYS A 54 7.38 6.71 17.82
C LYS A 54 7.33 7.00 16.31
N LEU A 55 7.89 6.14 15.48
CA LEU A 55 7.96 6.30 14.02
C LEU A 55 7.00 5.36 13.28
N LYS A 56 6.13 4.66 14.00
CA LYS A 56 5.12 3.75 13.42
C LYS A 56 4.24 4.47 12.40
N GLU A 57 3.69 5.62 12.77
CA GLU A 57 2.82 6.42 11.89
C GLU A 57 3.55 6.88 10.61
N TRP A 58 4.81 7.22 10.72
CA TRP A 58 5.64 7.61 9.57
C TRP A 58 5.84 6.43 8.62
N ARG A 59 6.10 5.25 9.17
CA ARG A 59 6.21 4.03 8.37
C ARG A 59 4.90 3.70 7.65
N GLU A 60 3.78 3.77 8.35
CA GLU A 60 2.45 3.53 7.79
C GLU A 60 2.12 4.55 6.68
N ALA A 61 2.42 5.83 6.89
CA ALA A 61 2.23 6.86 5.88
C ALA A 61 3.10 6.64 4.63
N ARG A 62 4.37 6.22 4.80
CA ARG A 62 5.25 5.86 3.68
C ARG A 62 4.70 4.65 2.93
N ASP A 63 4.30 3.61 3.63
CA ASP A 63 3.82 2.38 3.02
C ASP A 63 2.47 2.61 2.29
N ALA A 64 1.58 3.43 2.85
CA ALA A 64 0.36 3.89 2.18
C ALA A 64 0.68 4.67 0.89
N ALA A 65 1.66 5.58 0.95
CA ALA A 65 2.09 6.34 -0.22
C ALA A 65 2.73 5.45 -1.29
N LEU A 66 3.55 4.45 -0.92
CA LEU A 66 4.16 3.50 -1.86
C LEU A 66 3.09 2.69 -2.60
N PHE A 67 2.17 2.09 -1.86
CA PHE A 67 1.09 1.32 -2.44
C PHE A 67 0.25 2.17 -3.39
N SER A 68 -0.22 3.34 -2.91
CA SER A 68 -1.08 4.22 -3.69
C SER A 68 -0.39 4.81 -4.93
N TYR A 69 0.92 5.09 -4.83
CA TYR A 69 1.71 5.56 -5.98
C TYR A 69 1.83 4.47 -7.05
N GLY A 70 2.09 3.23 -6.65
CA GLY A 70 2.09 2.09 -7.57
C GLY A 70 0.73 1.88 -8.22
N MET A 71 -0.36 1.90 -7.43
CA MET A 71 -1.74 1.78 -7.94
C MET A 71 -2.07 2.88 -8.95
N ALA A 72 -1.71 4.13 -8.65
CA ALA A 72 -1.96 5.27 -9.54
C ALA A 72 -1.28 5.12 -10.91
N ASN A 73 0.00 4.70 -10.90
CA ASN A 73 0.81 4.67 -12.12
C ASN A 73 0.63 3.39 -12.93
N GLU A 74 0.41 2.25 -12.28
CA GLU A 74 0.46 0.97 -12.96
C GLU A 74 -0.91 0.33 -13.17
N VAL A 75 -1.83 0.52 -12.25
CA VAL A 75 -3.14 -0.14 -12.27
C VAL A 75 -4.24 0.82 -12.74
N LEU A 76 -4.43 1.91 -12.02
CA LEU A 76 -5.52 2.87 -12.27
C LEU A 76 -5.20 3.82 -13.44
N LYS A 77 -3.91 4.07 -13.72
CA LYS A 77 -3.45 5.04 -14.75
C LYS A 77 -4.06 6.43 -14.60
N THR A 78 -4.32 6.83 -13.36
CA THR A 78 -4.89 8.13 -13.00
C THR A 78 -4.27 8.63 -11.70
N PRO A 79 -4.19 9.97 -11.48
CA PRO A 79 -3.72 10.51 -10.22
C PRO A 79 -4.58 10.04 -9.03
N VAL A 80 -3.91 9.64 -7.95
CA VAL A 80 -4.54 9.23 -6.70
C VAL A 80 -4.12 10.19 -5.60
N LEU A 81 -5.02 10.53 -4.72
CA LEU A 81 -4.76 11.18 -3.45
C LEU A 81 -4.95 10.17 -2.32
N VAL A 82 -4.25 10.37 -1.20
CA VAL A 82 -4.39 9.54 -0.01
C VAL A 82 -4.70 10.38 1.21
N ALA A 83 -5.47 9.83 2.12
CA ALA A 83 -5.73 10.42 3.42
C ALA A 83 -5.64 9.37 4.51
N LYS A 84 -5.01 9.71 5.65
CA LYS A 84 -5.02 8.86 6.84
C LYS A 84 -6.45 8.76 7.35
N SER A 85 -6.84 7.58 7.81
CA SER A 85 -8.09 7.36 8.51
C SER A 85 -7.84 7.02 9.97
N GLU A 86 -8.70 7.52 10.85
CA GLU A 86 -8.69 7.16 12.28
C GLU A 86 -9.70 6.06 12.61
N LYS A 87 -10.39 5.51 11.60
CA LYS A 87 -11.36 4.43 11.79
C LYS A 87 -10.63 3.10 12.03
N SER A 88 -11.25 2.24 12.84
CA SER A 88 -10.65 0.97 13.27
C SER A 88 -10.47 -0.07 12.16
N ASP A 89 -11.16 0.11 11.03
CA ASP A 89 -11.33 -0.96 10.03
C ASP A 89 -10.40 -0.81 8.83
N TYR A 90 -9.79 0.38 8.65
CA TYR A 90 -8.81 0.65 7.60
C TYR A 90 -7.82 1.74 8.03
N ASP A 91 -6.61 1.70 7.46
CA ASP A 91 -5.50 2.59 7.86
C ASP A 91 -5.51 3.90 7.04
N PHE A 92 -5.98 3.84 5.78
CA PHE A 92 -6.06 5.01 4.91
C PHE A 92 -7.11 4.84 3.82
N ILE A 93 -7.40 5.93 3.11
CA ILE A 93 -8.31 5.95 1.97
C ILE A 93 -7.55 6.45 0.76
N MET A 94 -7.73 5.79 -0.39
CA MET A 94 -7.37 6.31 -1.70
C MET A 94 -8.56 7.03 -2.31
N LYS A 95 -8.30 8.15 -3.00
CA LYS A 95 -9.28 8.90 -3.80
C LYS A 95 -8.72 9.15 -5.20
N TRP A 96 -9.55 8.95 -6.21
CA TRP A 96 -9.24 9.34 -7.60
C TRP A 96 -10.49 9.81 -8.31
N ILE A 97 -10.31 10.44 -9.48
CA ILE A 97 -11.40 10.99 -10.28
C ILE A 97 -11.31 10.42 -11.69
N ILE A 98 -12.40 9.90 -12.19
CA ILE A 98 -12.57 9.47 -13.59
C ILE A 98 -13.89 10.06 -14.10
N GLU A 99 -13.86 10.75 -15.24
CA GLU A 99 -15.05 11.34 -15.87
C GLU A 99 -15.91 12.17 -14.87
N GLU A 100 -15.23 13.04 -14.11
CA GLU A 100 -15.83 13.90 -13.07
C GLU A 100 -16.46 13.15 -11.87
N LYS A 101 -16.36 11.82 -11.84
CA LYS A 101 -16.82 11.01 -10.71
C LYS A 101 -15.68 10.74 -9.75
N GLU A 102 -15.94 10.97 -8.48
CA GLU A 102 -15.00 10.66 -7.40
C GLU A 102 -15.18 9.22 -6.94
N PHE A 103 -14.06 8.52 -6.82
CA PHE A 103 -13.97 7.17 -6.30
C PHE A 103 -13.16 7.18 -4.99
N TYR A 104 -13.59 6.36 -4.05
CA TYR A 104 -12.94 6.21 -2.76
C TYR A 104 -12.74 4.74 -2.47
N CYS A 105 -11.55 4.38 -1.99
CA CYS A 105 -11.22 3.01 -1.64
C CYS A 105 -10.55 2.99 -0.26
N PRO A 106 -11.22 2.46 0.77
CA PRO A 106 -10.59 2.19 2.06
C PRO A 106 -9.54 1.10 1.90
N VAL A 107 -8.39 1.30 2.55
CA VAL A 107 -7.27 0.35 2.47
C VAL A 107 -6.77 0.00 3.85
N GLN A 108 -6.69 -1.30 4.12
CA GLN A 108 -6.03 -1.84 5.29
C GLN A 108 -4.61 -2.28 4.93
N LEU A 109 -3.61 -1.75 5.63
CA LEU A 109 -2.23 -2.18 5.52
C LEU A 109 -1.93 -3.37 6.43
N LYS A 110 -1.19 -4.31 5.91
CA LYS A 110 -0.54 -5.38 6.67
C LYS A 110 0.91 -5.46 6.25
N GLU A 111 1.74 -6.05 7.10
CA GLU A 111 3.15 -6.28 6.80
C GLU A 111 3.50 -7.73 7.11
N LEU A 112 4.16 -8.39 6.17
CA LEU A 112 4.97 -9.55 6.43
C LEU A 112 6.38 -9.05 6.78
N PRO A 113 6.76 -8.99 8.07
CA PRO A 113 7.99 -8.36 8.51
C PRO A 113 9.21 -9.13 8.06
N PRO A 114 10.40 -8.51 8.07
CA PRO A 114 11.67 -9.21 7.86
C PRO A 114 11.85 -10.38 8.82
N ASP A 115 12.54 -11.43 8.38
CA ASP A 115 12.77 -12.65 9.17
C ASP A 115 13.60 -12.38 10.44
N ASP A 116 14.56 -11.47 10.37
CA ASP A 116 15.38 -11.06 11.52
C ASP A 116 14.58 -10.31 12.60
N ILE A 117 13.43 -9.73 12.23
CA ILE A 117 12.56 -9.02 13.19
C ILE A 117 11.49 -9.94 13.76
N ASN A 118 10.88 -10.77 12.93
CA ASN A 118 9.86 -11.71 13.38
C ASN A 118 9.77 -12.95 12.47
N PRO A 119 10.63 -13.96 12.70
CA PRO A 119 10.68 -15.16 11.87
C PRO A 119 9.41 -16.03 11.99
N ASN A 120 8.66 -15.87 13.07
CA ASN A 120 7.49 -16.72 13.34
C ASN A 120 6.21 -16.27 12.63
N ILE A 121 6.16 -15.05 12.12
CA ILE A 121 5.00 -14.59 11.35
C ILE A 121 5.11 -15.12 9.93
N GLN A 122 4.14 -15.94 9.56
CA GLN A 122 3.93 -16.42 8.21
C GLN A 122 2.75 -15.67 7.57
N ILE A 123 2.64 -15.76 6.25
CA ILE A 123 1.56 -15.07 5.52
C ILE A 123 0.18 -15.61 5.94
N GLU A 124 0.09 -16.89 6.29
CA GLU A 124 -1.12 -17.55 6.78
C GLU A 124 -1.62 -16.88 8.08
N ASN A 125 -0.74 -16.45 8.95
CA ASN A 125 -1.11 -15.70 10.16
C ASN A 125 -1.76 -14.36 9.84
N ILE A 126 -1.36 -13.74 8.72
CA ILE A 126 -2.00 -12.51 8.24
C ILE A 126 -3.39 -12.85 7.72
N PHE A 127 -3.54 -13.90 6.91
CA PHE A 127 -4.84 -14.33 6.36
C PHE A 127 -5.85 -14.67 7.45
N GLU A 128 -5.44 -15.39 8.50
CA GLU A 128 -6.32 -15.66 9.62
C GLU A 128 -6.87 -14.37 10.26
N LYS A 129 -6.02 -13.33 10.34
CA LYS A 129 -6.46 -12.02 10.84
C LYS A 129 -7.39 -11.29 9.87
N LEU A 130 -7.33 -11.56 8.57
CA LEU A 130 -8.21 -10.95 7.58
C LEU A 130 -9.65 -11.48 7.66
N LYS A 131 -9.86 -12.68 8.19
CA LYS A 131 -11.19 -13.28 8.37
C LYS A 131 -12.11 -12.44 9.27
N LYS A 132 -11.55 -11.57 10.12
CA LYS A 132 -12.35 -10.67 10.97
C LYS A 132 -13.08 -9.58 10.20
N TYR A 133 -12.61 -9.23 9.00
CA TYR A 133 -13.25 -8.21 8.15
C TYR A 133 -14.49 -8.78 7.44
N CYS A 134 -15.43 -9.33 8.23
CA CYS A 134 -16.64 -9.95 7.72
C CYS A 134 -17.64 -8.88 7.30
N GLY A 135 -17.91 -8.78 5.99
CA GLY A 135 -18.98 -7.92 5.46
C GLY A 135 -18.53 -6.57 4.93
N GLU A 136 -17.25 -6.27 4.92
CA GLU A 136 -16.69 -5.04 4.34
C GLU A 136 -16.34 -5.24 2.87
N HIS A 137 -17.36 -5.39 2.04
CA HIS A 137 -17.22 -5.71 0.61
C HIS A 137 -16.43 -4.67 -0.19
N ASP A 138 -16.17 -3.50 0.37
CA ASP A 138 -15.44 -2.41 -0.30
C ASP A 138 -14.01 -2.24 0.21
N LEU A 139 -13.56 -3.07 1.17
CA LEU A 139 -12.22 -2.97 1.75
C LEU A 139 -11.19 -3.61 0.83
N LEU A 140 -10.17 -2.84 0.44
CA LEU A 140 -8.96 -3.35 -0.15
C LEU A 140 -7.93 -3.66 0.95
N VAL A 141 -7.32 -4.83 0.90
CA VAL A 141 -6.20 -5.17 1.78
C VAL A 141 -4.91 -5.16 0.98
N SER A 142 -3.91 -4.44 1.51
CA SER A 142 -2.57 -4.36 0.96
C SER A 142 -1.56 -4.96 1.93
N ILE A 143 -0.80 -5.97 1.50
CA ILE A 143 0.21 -6.63 2.31
C ILE A 143 1.58 -6.28 1.79
N LYS A 144 2.37 -5.55 2.61
CA LYS A 144 3.77 -5.31 2.33
C LYS A 144 4.59 -6.56 2.59
N ILE A 145 5.30 -7.02 1.57
CA ILE A 145 6.27 -8.09 1.68
C ILE A 145 7.63 -7.47 1.96
N ASN A 146 8.14 -7.69 3.18
CA ASN A 146 9.38 -7.07 3.65
C ASN A 146 10.43 -8.13 4.05
N ARG A 147 10.52 -9.19 3.24
CA ARG A 147 11.52 -10.26 3.33
C ARG A 147 11.80 -10.85 1.96
N GLU A 148 12.95 -11.49 1.80
CA GLU A 148 13.20 -12.30 0.61
C GLU A 148 12.25 -13.49 0.56
N ILE A 149 11.56 -13.63 -0.55
CA ILE A 149 10.68 -14.76 -0.82
C ILE A 149 11.33 -15.58 -1.93
N LYS A 150 11.93 -16.72 -1.56
CA LYS A 150 12.62 -17.61 -2.52
C LYS A 150 11.67 -18.29 -3.49
N SER A 151 10.44 -18.54 -3.07
CA SER A 151 9.36 -18.99 -3.93
C SER A 151 8.03 -18.62 -3.25
N PHE A 152 7.26 -17.79 -3.91
CA PHE A 152 5.95 -17.41 -3.42
C PHE A 152 4.93 -18.15 -4.26
N ASP A 153 4.49 -19.30 -3.77
CA ASP A 153 3.35 -19.99 -4.37
C ASP A 153 2.07 -19.27 -3.97
N LEU A 154 1.72 -18.28 -4.79
CA LEU A 154 0.49 -17.51 -4.62
C LEU A 154 -0.77 -18.37 -4.82
N ASN A 155 -0.63 -19.55 -5.43
CA ASN A 155 -1.73 -20.50 -5.59
C ASN A 155 -1.97 -21.35 -4.32
N SER A 156 -1.01 -21.35 -3.39
CA SER A 156 -1.12 -22.09 -2.11
C SER A 156 -2.15 -21.51 -1.16
N PHE A 157 -2.71 -20.32 -1.44
CA PHE A 157 -3.78 -19.74 -0.62
C PHE A 157 -5.09 -20.51 -0.77
N LYS A 158 -5.15 -21.63 -0.07
CA LYS A 158 -6.42 -22.33 0.18
C LYS A 158 -7.32 -21.40 0.99
N ASN A 159 -8.57 -21.22 0.55
CA ASN A 159 -9.63 -20.43 1.20
C ASN A 159 -9.67 -18.92 0.89
N LYS A 160 -9.20 -18.47 -0.27
CA LYS A 160 -9.40 -17.07 -0.73
C LYS A 160 -10.90 -16.69 -0.76
N GLU A 161 -11.76 -17.64 -1.11
CA GLU A 161 -13.21 -17.47 -1.21
C GLU A 161 -13.90 -17.11 0.11
N ASN A 162 -13.23 -17.33 1.23
CA ASN A 162 -13.76 -17.00 2.57
C ASN A 162 -13.43 -15.59 3.03
N LEU A 163 -12.62 -14.85 2.26
CA LEU A 163 -12.30 -13.47 2.56
C LEU A 163 -13.41 -12.56 2.02
N LYS A 164 -14.05 -11.82 2.91
CA LYS A 164 -15.10 -10.85 2.58
C LYS A 164 -14.55 -9.44 2.40
N ILE A 165 -13.51 -9.32 1.59
CA ILE A 165 -12.86 -8.06 1.20
C ILE A 165 -12.98 -7.89 -0.32
N SER A 166 -12.88 -6.68 -0.83
CA SER A 166 -13.02 -6.41 -2.27
C SER A 166 -11.81 -6.88 -3.05
N GLU A 167 -10.61 -6.55 -2.56
CA GLU A 167 -9.36 -6.84 -3.24
C GLU A 167 -8.24 -7.18 -2.25
N LEU A 168 -7.28 -7.97 -2.72
CA LEU A 168 -6.07 -8.31 -1.98
C LEU A 168 -4.85 -8.10 -2.87
N TRP A 169 -3.92 -7.29 -2.40
CA TRP A 169 -2.70 -6.94 -3.11
C TRP A 169 -1.47 -7.19 -2.27
N TYR A 170 -0.37 -7.60 -2.92
CA TYR A 170 0.96 -7.57 -2.35
C TYR A 170 1.76 -6.44 -2.96
N PHE A 171 2.65 -5.86 -2.17
CA PHE A 171 3.67 -4.95 -2.66
C PHE A 171 4.97 -5.12 -1.89
N GLY A 172 6.07 -4.81 -2.52
CA GLY A 172 7.37 -4.97 -1.91
C GLY A 172 8.48 -4.35 -2.73
N CYS A 173 9.67 -4.36 -2.18
CA CYS A 173 10.86 -3.84 -2.82
C CYS A 173 11.56 -4.94 -3.62
N LEU A 174 12.05 -4.59 -4.82
CA LEU A 174 12.77 -5.51 -5.72
C LEU A 174 14.29 -5.41 -5.59
N ASN A 175 14.81 -4.38 -4.92
CA ASN A 175 16.25 -4.17 -4.80
C ASN A 175 16.65 -3.50 -3.49
N PRO A 176 17.88 -3.73 -2.99
CA PRO A 176 18.35 -3.18 -1.70
C PRO A 176 18.30 -1.65 -1.62
N GLU A 177 18.49 -0.94 -2.73
CA GLU A 177 18.46 0.52 -2.81
C GLU A 177 17.04 1.08 -2.70
N GLN A 178 16.04 0.21 -2.64
CA GLN A 178 14.62 0.57 -2.59
C GLN A 178 14.19 1.53 -3.71
N SER A 179 14.80 1.37 -4.88
CA SER A 179 14.51 2.19 -6.05
C SER A 179 13.49 1.54 -7.00
N LYS A 180 13.27 0.23 -6.87
CA LYS A 180 12.32 -0.57 -7.67
C LYS A 180 11.37 -1.31 -6.77
N TRP A 181 10.10 -1.27 -7.08
CA TRP A 181 9.02 -1.85 -6.31
C TRP A 181 8.08 -2.64 -7.21
N PHE A 182 7.33 -3.55 -6.63
CA PHE A 182 6.29 -4.29 -7.34
C PHE A 182 4.94 -4.14 -6.63
N LEU A 183 3.88 -4.29 -7.42
CA LEU A 183 2.53 -4.64 -7.00
C LEU A 183 2.19 -6.00 -7.58
N TYR A 184 1.49 -6.83 -6.85
CA TYR A 184 0.97 -8.09 -7.35
C TYR A 184 -0.47 -8.29 -6.89
N GLY A 185 -1.42 -8.40 -7.82
CA GLY A 185 -2.84 -8.54 -7.52
C GLY A 185 -3.72 -8.41 -8.77
N SER A 186 -5.05 -8.33 -8.66
CA SER A 186 -5.74 -8.69 -7.39
C SER A 186 -5.65 -10.18 -7.13
N ILE A 187 -5.23 -10.59 -5.96
CA ILE A 187 -4.98 -12.01 -5.61
C ILE A 187 -6.30 -12.82 -5.59
N LEU A 188 -7.42 -12.14 -5.34
CA LEU A 188 -8.75 -12.77 -5.29
C LEU A 188 -9.28 -13.10 -6.68
N GLU A 189 -8.71 -12.52 -7.73
CA GLU A 189 -9.07 -12.82 -9.11
C GLU A 189 -8.39 -14.11 -9.60
N SER A 190 -8.89 -14.67 -10.69
CA SER A 190 -8.35 -15.89 -11.31
C SER A 190 -6.97 -15.69 -11.93
N ASN A 191 -6.65 -14.45 -12.37
CA ASN A 191 -5.42 -14.12 -13.07
C ASN A 191 -4.79 -12.84 -12.48
N PRO A 192 -4.16 -12.92 -11.30
CA PRO A 192 -3.45 -11.78 -10.72
C PRO A 192 -2.25 -11.40 -11.60
N SER A 193 -1.91 -10.13 -11.64
CA SER A 193 -0.82 -9.60 -12.46
C SER A 193 0.23 -8.90 -11.60
N GLN A 194 1.49 -8.96 -12.05
CA GLN A 194 2.58 -8.19 -11.46
C GLN A 194 2.79 -6.90 -12.24
N TYR A 195 3.04 -5.83 -11.50
CA TYR A 195 3.35 -4.49 -12.01
C TYR A 195 4.58 -3.97 -11.29
N ASP A 196 5.60 -3.62 -12.05
CA ASP A 196 6.83 -3.06 -11.49
C ASP A 196 6.85 -1.54 -11.68
N PHE A 197 7.28 -0.82 -10.65
CA PHE A 197 7.39 0.63 -10.71
C PHE A 197 8.66 1.15 -10.04
N ALA A 198 9.12 2.31 -10.49
CA ALA A 198 10.24 2.99 -9.89
C ALA A 198 9.79 3.90 -8.73
N TYR A 199 10.60 3.95 -7.68
CA TYR A 199 10.43 4.98 -6.63
C TYR A 199 10.51 6.38 -7.25
N PRO A 200 9.62 7.32 -6.92
CA PRO A 200 9.61 8.63 -7.56
C PRO A 200 10.88 9.42 -7.24
N LYS A 201 11.47 10.00 -8.30
CA LYS A 201 12.61 10.91 -8.15
C LYS A 201 12.10 12.33 -7.90
N GLY A 202 12.62 13.00 -6.88
CA GLY A 202 12.45 14.44 -6.69
C GLY A 202 13.26 15.23 -7.73
N LYS A 203 12.78 16.39 -8.14
CA LYS A 203 13.67 17.35 -8.79
C LYS A 203 14.68 17.82 -7.72
N GLN A 204 15.97 17.74 -7.99
CA GLN A 204 17.06 18.17 -7.11
C GLN A 204 17.14 19.73 -7.01
N ASN A 205 16.04 20.40 -6.76
CA ASN A 205 16.02 21.86 -6.66
C ASN A 205 15.44 22.29 -5.30
N TYR A 206 16.08 21.88 -4.20
CA TYR A 206 15.95 22.62 -2.95
C TYR A 206 17.35 22.99 -2.46
N VAL A 207 17.85 24.10 -2.95
CA VAL A 207 18.86 24.87 -2.22
C VAL A 207 18.11 25.44 -1.02
N LEU A 208 18.34 24.88 0.15
CA LEU A 208 17.99 25.52 1.41
C LEU A 208 18.89 26.74 1.52
N GLN A 209 18.36 27.95 1.29
CA GLN A 209 18.94 29.19 1.73
C GLN A 209 18.70 29.36 3.22
#